data_7e6fb4ddf2d53d0f8f523fa153982224
#
_entry.id   7e6fb4ddf2d53d0f8f523fa153982224
#
_cell.length_a   1.000
_cell.length_b   1.000
_cell.length_c   1.000
_cell.angle_alpha   90.00
_cell.angle_beta   90.00
_cell.angle_gamma   90.00
#
_symmetry.space_group_name_H-M   'P 1'
#
loop_
_entity.id
_entity.type
_entity.pdbx_description
1 polymer ?
#
loop_
_entity_poly.entity_id
_entity_poly.type
_entity_poly.pdbx_seq_one_letter_code
_entity_poly.pdbx_strand_id
1 'polypeptide(L)'
;MFCDRGAFDVDHARAILSAGAKAGLGLRIHANQLQHGGGIQLGVELGVASCDHCTHMNEADISALADTDGHTVATLLPTAELCTRSKFPDARRLLDAGITIALASDCNPGSSYTTSIPLVISLAVLNMNMSCDEALWSATAGGAAALRRTDIGSLHIGAQADFALLNSSSYVHLAYRPGVKLVDAVVRNGECVAGALA
;
A
#
# COMPACT_ATOMS: atom_id res chain seq x y z
N MET A 1 13.79 0.67 4.07
CA MET A 1 14.41 1.26 5.29
C MET A 1 13.37 1.36 6.38
N PHE A 2 13.64 0.92 7.61
CA PHE A 2 12.70 0.92 8.73
C PHE A 2 12.99 2.10 9.68
N CYS A 3 12.28 3.22 9.50
CA CYS A 3 12.44 4.44 10.29
C CYS A 3 11.27 4.61 11.25
N ASP A 4 11.37 4.05 12.45
CA ASP A 4 10.33 4.16 13.48
C ASP A 4 10.91 3.89 14.88
N ARG A 5 10.08 4.10 15.91
CA ARG A 5 10.45 3.87 17.33
C ARG A 5 10.91 2.43 17.53
N GLY A 6 12.10 2.28 18.13
CA GLY A 6 12.71 0.96 18.41
C GLY A 6 13.48 0.36 17.25
N ALA A 7 13.56 1.05 16.10
CA ALA A 7 14.36 0.67 14.95
C ALA A 7 15.41 1.75 14.64
N PHE A 8 15.38 2.35 13.44
CA PHE A 8 16.33 3.39 13.05
C PHE A 8 15.70 4.78 13.16
N ASP A 9 16.49 5.77 13.57
CA ASP A 9 16.12 7.18 13.56
C ASP A 9 16.28 7.79 12.14
N VAL A 10 15.93 9.07 12.02
CA VAL A 10 15.95 9.81 10.75
C VAL A 10 17.36 9.93 10.18
N ASP A 11 18.39 10.11 11.03
CA ASP A 11 19.79 10.28 10.58
C ASP A 11 20.36 8.98 10.03
N HIS A 12 20.14 7.87 10.72
CA HIS A 12 20.46 6.54 10.21
C HIS A 12 19.72 6.22 8.92
N ALA A 13 18.41 6.52 8.88
CA ALA A 13 17.58 6.29 7.70
C ALA A 13 18.08 7.10 6.49
N ARG A 14 18.46 8.35 6.70
CA ARG A 14 19.05 9.23 5.68
C ARG A 14 20.36 8.63 5.14
N ALA A 15 21.26 8.23 6.02
CA ALA A 15 22.54 7.66 5.63
C ALA A 15 22.37 6.39 4.77
N ILE A 16 21.49 5.48 5.21
CA ILE A 16 21.23 4.20 4.53
C ILE A 16 20.53 4.43 3.19
N LEU A 17 19.47 5.24 3.14
CA LEU A 17 18.75 5.54 1.90
C LEU A 17 19.67 6.26 0.89
N SER A 18 20.47 7.22 1.35
CA SER A 18 21.42 7.93 0.48
C SER A 18 22.50 6.98 -0.09
N ALA A 19 22.98 6.02 0.69
CA ALA A 19 23.88 4.99 0.21
C ALA A 19 23.21 4.07 -0.82
N GLY A 20 21.97 3.67 -0.60
CA GLY A 20 21.15 2.92 -1.55
C GLY A 20 20.97 3.66 -2.87
N ALA A 21 20.60 4.95 -2.82
CA ALA A 21 20.47 5.79 -4.01
C ALA A 21 21.78 5.89 -4.81
N LYS A 22 22.92 6.09 -4.13
CA LYS A 22 24.24 6.10 -4.78
C LYS A 22 24.60 4.76 -5.43
N ALA A 23 24.07 3.65 -4.92
CA ALA A 23 24.22 2.31 -5.50
C ALA A 23 23.18 2.02 -6.61
N GLY A 24 22.33 3.00 -7.01
CA GLY A 24 21.31 2.83 -8.05
C GLY A 24 20.06 2.07 -7.61
N LEU A 25 19.83 1.90 -6.31
CA LEU A 25 18.64 1.22 -5.78
C LEU A 25 17.43 2.16 -5.73
N GLY A 26 16.25 1.63 -6.03
CA GLY A 26 14.99 2.30 -5.75
C GLY A 26 14.74 2.38 -4.24
N LEU A 27 14.33 3.56 -3.76
CA LEU A 27 14.17 3.83 -2.33
C LEU A 27 12.72 3.60 -1.88
N ARG A 28 12.55 3.05 -0.66
CA ARG A 28 11.29 2.93 0.08
C ARG A 28 11.55 3.09 1.58
N ILE A 29 10.56 3.62 2.29
CA ILE A 29 10.70 3.84 3.73
C ILE A 29 9.44 3.39 4.47
N HIS A 30 9.62 2.54 5.48
CA HIS A 30 8.65 2.31 6.53
C HIS A 30 8.70 3.51 7.49
N ALA A 31 7.59 4.16 7.70
CA ALA A 31 7.53 5.38 8.50
C ALA A 31 6.18 5.59 9.20
N ASN A 32 6.26 6.13 10.42
CA ASN A 32 5.10 6.60 11.18
C ASN A 32 4.06 5.49 11.48
N GLN A 33 4.47 4.25 11.67
CA GLN A 33 3.59 3.15 12.09
C GLN A 33 3.24 3.25 13.57
N LEU A 34 4.25 3.39 14.44
CA LEU A 34 4.10 3.29 15.90
C LEU A 34 3.91 4.65 16.56
N GLN A 35 4.43 5.69 15.95
CA GLN A 35 4.32 7.08 16.39
C GLN A 35 4.59 8.05 15.24
N HIS A 36 4.26 9.33 15.43
CA HIS A 36 4.74 10.38 14.54
C HIS A 36 6.26 10.49 14.62
N GLY A 37 6.92 10.56 13.45
CA GLY A 37 8.37 10.71 13.28
C GLY A 37 8.72 11.52 12.04
N GLY A 38 9.99 11.73 11.77
CA GLY A 38 10.46 12.46 10.57
C GLY A 38 10.61 11.59 9.31
N GLY A 39 10.19 10.33 9.36
CA GLY A 39 10.42 9.37 8.27
C GLY A 39 9.71 9.74 6.96
N ILE A 40 8.48 10.27 7.04
CA ILE A 40 7.73 10.70 5.86
C ILE A 40 8.39 11.91 5.21
N GLN A 41 8.75 12.93 6.00
CA GLN A 41 9.46 14.11 5.49
C GLN A 41 10.77 13.72 4.80
N LEU A 42 11.55 12.84 5.42
CA LEU A 42 12.78 12.31 4.84
C LEU A 42 12.50 11.52 3.55
N GLY A 43 11.44 10.72 3.51
CA GLY A 43 11.04 9.96 2.33
C GLY A 43 10.73 10.88 1.15
N VAL A 44 9.93 11.91 1.37
CA VAL A 44 9.61 12.92 0.35
C VAL A 44 10.88 13.65 -0.11
N GLU A 45 11.72 14.13 0.79
CA GLU A 45 12.99 14.79 0.48
C GLU A 45 13.90 13.95 -0.43
N LEU A 46 13.97 12.64 -0.17
CA LEU A 46 14.82 11.71 -0.93
C LEU A 46 14.10 11.12 -2.16
N GLY A 47 12.86 11.49 -2.44
CA GLY A 47 12.09 11.01 -3.58
C GLY A 47 11.85 9.49 -3.56
N VAL A 48 11.55 8.92 -2.39
CA VAL A 48 11.25 7.49 -2.29
C VAL A 48 10.02 7.10 -3.10
N ALA A 49 9.93 5.87 -3.56
CA ALA A 49 8.77 5.39 -4.31
C ALA A 49 7.54 5.26 -3.41
N SER A 50 7.73 4.87 -2.15
CA SER A 50 6.64 4.78 -1.18
C SER A 50 7.10 5.10 0.24
N CYS A 51 6.19 5.71 1.01
CA CYS A 51 6.20 5.73 2.47
C CYS A 51 5.16 4.71 2.94
N ASP A 52 5.59 3.73 3.71
CA ASP A 52 4.76 2.59 4.09
C ASP A 52 4.29 2.75 5.55
N HIS A 53 3.06 2.31 5.86
CA HIS A 53 2.21 2.49 7.03
C HIS A 53 1.51 3.84 7.12
N CYS A 54 2.19 4.95 7.34
CA CYS A 54 1.57 6.30 7.38
C CYS A 54 0.46 6.44 8.45
N THR A 55 0.50 5.65 9.54
CA THR A 55 -0.56 5.59 10.56
C THR A 55 -0.63 6.85 11.41
N HIS A 56 0.54 7.43 11.74
CA HIS A 56 0.67 8.61 12.59
C HIS A 56 1.20 9.82 11.82
N MET A 57 0.38 10.38 10.94
CA MET A 57 0.71 11.58 10.15
C MET A 57 0.17 12.86 10.79
N ASN A 58 0.91 13.95 10.62
CA ASN A 58 0.46 15.31 10.91
C ASN A 58 0.18 16.07 9.60
N GLU A 59 -0.25 17.36 9.71
CA GLU A 59 -0.54 18.20 8.54
C GLU A 59 0.67 18.40 7.63
N ALA A 60 1.86 18.55 8.22
CA ALA A 60 3.08 18.74 7.44
C ALA A 60 3.45 17.49 6.61
N ASP A 61 3.23 16.29 7.15
CA ASP A 61 3.45 15.04 6.42
C ASP A 61 2.49 14.90 5.24
N ILE A 62 1.21 15.25 5.47
CA ILE A 62 0.17 15.21 4.43
C ILE A 62 0.49 16.23 3.33
N SER A 63 0.81 17.47 3.70
CA SER A 63 1.19 18.49 2.73
C SER A 63 2.41 18.06 1.91
N ALA A 64 3.45 17.56 2.58
CA ALA A 64 4.65 17.10 1.90
C ALA A 64 4.38 15.98 0.90
N LEU A 65 3.54 14.98 1.24
CA LEU A 65 3.16 13.91 0.32
C LEU A 65 2.29 14.43 -0.84
N ALA A 66 1.34 15.31 -0.57
CA ALA A 66 0.48 15.91 -1.61
C ALA A 66 1.32 16.69 -2.64
N ASP A 67 2.33 17.44 -2.18
CA ASP A 67 3.23 18.23 -3.03
C ASP A 67 4.11 17.35 -3.95
N THR A 68 4.16 16.03 -3.74
CA THR A 68 4.91 15.13 -4.63
C THR A 68 4.20 14.81 -5.94
N ASP A 69 2.94 15.22 -6.11
CA ASP A 69 2.11 14.92 -7.29
C ASP A 69 2.11 13.40 -7.66
N GLY A 70 2.04 12.56 -6.63
CA GLY A 70 2.02 11.10 -6.78
C GLY A 70 3.39 10.43 -7.01
N HIS A 71 4.48 11.19 -7.01
CA HIS A 71 5.82 10.59 -7.10
C HIS A 71 6.20 9.73 -5.89
N THR A 72 5.70 10.08 -4.70
CA THR A 72 5.81 9.26 -3.49
C THR A 72 4.42 8.78 -3.08
N VAL A 73 4.23 7.48 -3.06
CA VAL A 73 2.94 6.85 -2.74
C VAL A 73 2.85 6.57 -1.24
N ALA A 74 1.69 6.82 -0.62
CA ALA A 74 1.39 6.37 0.73
C ALA A 74 0.88 4.92 0.68
N THR A 75 1.67 3.94 1.13
CA THR A 75 1.23 2.54 1.19
C THR A 75 0.65 2.23 2.55
N LEU A 76 -0.66 1.99 2.61
CA LEU A 76 -1.38 1.69 3.86
C LEU A 76 -1.52 0.18 4.05
N LEU A 77 -1.35 -0.27 5.28
CA LEU A 77 -1.15 -1.68 5.64
C LEU A 77 -2.16 -2.13 6.72
N PRO A 78 -3.49 -2.04 6.47
CA PRO A 78 -4.51 -2.15 7.52
C PRO A 78 -4.53 -3.49 8.27
N THR A 79 -3.96 -4.56 7.71
CA THR A 79 -3.80 -5.84 8.42
C THR A 79 -2.75 -5.78 9.53
N ALA A 80 -1.75 -4.92 9.40
CA ALA A 80 -0.79 -4.67 10.47
C ALA A 80 -1.47 -3.97 11.65
N GLU A 81 -2.26 -2.91 11.40
CA GLU A 81 -3.03 -2.21 12.43
C GLU A 81 -4.04 -3.14 13.12
N LEU A 82 -4.74 -3.98 12.36
CA LEU A 82 -5.65 -4.99 12.91
C LEU A 82 -4.93 -5.94 13.89
N CYS A 83 -3.80 -6.51 13.48
CA CYS A 83 -3.08 -7.51 14.27
C CYS A 83 -2.39 -6.90 15.50
N THR A 84 -1.90 -5.67 15.39
CA THR A 84 -1.23 -4.94 16.49
C THR A 84 -2.21 -4.16 17.37
N ARG A 85 -3.50 -4.15 17.05
CA ARG A 85 -4.55 -3.36 17.74
C ARG A 85 -4.24 -1.86 17.75
N SER A 86 -3.60 -1.38 16.70
CA SER A 86 -3.32 0.03 16.49
C SER A 86 -4.52 0.73 15.85
N LYS A 87 -4.52 2.06 15.88
CA LYS A 87 -5.49 2.83 15.08
C LYS A 87 -5.20 2.63 13.60
N PHE A 88 -6.24 2.68 12.77
CA PHE A 88 -6.07 2.68 11.33
C PHE A 88 -5.60 4.05 10.80
N PRO A 89 -4.83 4.09 9.70
CA PRO A 89 -4.53 5.34 9.00
C PRO A 89 -5.82 6.05 8.54
N ASP A 90 -5.81 7.36 8.52
CA ASP A 90 -6.92 8.17 8.01
C ASP A 90 -6.84 8.29 6.48
N ALA A 91 -7.22 7.22 5.77
CA ALA A 91 -7.16 7.18 4.32
C ALA A 91 -8.06 8.24 3.67
N ARG A 92 -9.22 8.56 4.27
CA ARG A 92 -10.11 9.59 3.73
C ARG A 92 -9.40 10.93 3.62
N ARG A 93 -8.72 11.34 4.69
CA ARG A 93 -7.97 12.59 4.73
C ARG A 93 -6.84 12.63 3.70
N LEU A 94 -6.16 11.50 3.46
CA LEU A 94 -5.10 11.41 2.46
C LEU A 94 -5.66 11.52 1.04
N LEU A 95 -6.77 10.85 0.75
CA LEU A 95 -7.45 10.91 -0.54
C LEU A 95 -7.98 12.33 -0.82
N ASP A 96 -8.59 12.99 0.18
CA ASP A 96 -9.10 14.35 0.04
C ASP A 96 -7.97 15.37 -0.18
N ALA A 97 -6.75 15.07 0.27
CA ALA A 97 -5.54 15.84 -0.03
C ALA A 97 -4.91 15.51 -1.40
N GLY A 98 -5.50 14.60 -2.19
CA GLY A 98 -4.99 14.21 -3.50
C GLY A 98 -3.79 13.26 -3.47
N ILE A 99 -3.49 12.64 -2.32
CA ILE A 99 -2.35 11.73 -2.18
C ILE A 99 -2.67 10.39 -2.85
N THR A 100 -1.75 9.90 -3.66
CA THR A 100 -1.83 8.55 -4.23
C THR A 100 -1.64 7.51 -3.13
N ILE A 101 -2.63 6.62 -2.98
CA ILE A 101 -2.60 5.54 -1.98
C ILE A 101 -2.39 4.19 -2.65
N ALA A 102 -1.55 3.36 -2.05
CA ALA A 102 -1.48 1.92 -2.29
C ALA A 102 -1.97 1.16 -1.06
N LEU A 103 -2.48 -0.05 -1.27
CA LEU A 103 -2.83 -1.01 -0.22
C LEU A 103 -1.96 -2.25 -0.34
N ALA A 104 -1.46 -2.74 0.79
CA ALA A 104 -0.69 -3.98 0.85
C ALA A 104 -0.93 -4.73 2.16
N SER A 105 -0.50 -6.01 2.22
CA SER A 105 -0.74 -6.89 3.36
C SER A 105 0.32 -6.79 4.45
N ASP A 106 1.50 -6.26 4.15
CA ASP A 106 2.65 -6.29 5.07
C ASP A 106 2.93 -7.70 5.61
N CYS A 107 2.88 -8.72 4.71
CA CYS A 107 2.94 -10.12 5.14
C CYS A 107 4.27 -10.45 5.81
N ASN A 108 4.25 -10.46 7.14
CA ASN A 108 5.39 -10.82 7.98
C ASN A 108 4.91 -11.48 9.29
N PRO A 109 5.72 -12.31 9.95
CA PRO A 109 5.31 -12.99 11.17
C PRO A 109 5.20 -12.10 12.41
N GLY A 110 5.67 -10.84 12.35
CA GLY A 110 5.69 -9.92 13.49
C GLY A 110 4.39 -9.14 13.67
N SER A 111 3.80 -8.62 12.61
CA SER A 111 2.69 -7.69 12.68
C SER A 111 1.50 -8.03 11.77
N SER A 112 1.70 -8.85 10.71
CA SER A 112 0.63 -9.12 9.74
C SER A 112 0.90 -10.41 8.96
N TYR A 113 0.58 -11.58 9.55
CA TYR A 113 0.89 -12.87 8.91
C TYR A 113 -0.23 -13.31 7.96
N THR A 114 -0.54 -12.49 6.97
CA THR A 114 -1.55 -12.77 5.94
C THR A 114 -1.13 -12.23 4.57
N THR A 115 -1.54 -12.94 3.52
CA THR A 115 -1.41 -12.51 2.12
C THR A 115 -2.75 -12.12 1.51
N SER A 116 -3.82 -12.02 2.32
CA SER A 116 -5.18 -11.80 1.84
C SER A 116 -5.43 -10.34 1.44
N ILE A 117 -5.22 -10.00 0.19
CA ILE A 117 -5.60 -8.70 -0.37
C ILE A 117 -7.13 -8.45 -0.29
N PRO A 118 -8.03 -9.45 -0.46
CA PRO A 118 -9.45 -9.24 -0.18
C PRO A 118 -9.73 -8.75 1.25
N LEU A 119 -9.02 -9.24 2.27
CA LEU A 119 -9.14 -8.75 3.64
C LEU A 119 -8.62 -7.32 3.77
N VAL A 120 -7.49 -6.99 3.14
CA VAL A 120 -6.94 -5.62 3.11
C VAL A 120 -7.96 -4.64 2.53
N ILE A 121 -8.60 -4.97 1.40
CA ILE A 121 -9.66 -4.17 0.77
C ILE A 121 -10.85 -4.00 1.73
N SER A 122 -11.31 -5.09 2.36
CA SER A 122 -12.40 -5.02 3.33
C SER A 122 -12.09 -4.06 4.48
N LEU A 123 -10.88 -4.14 5.06
CA LEU A 123 -10.47 -3.27 6.16
C LEU A 123 -10.35 -1.81 5.73
N ALA A 124 -9.85 -1.54 4.52
CA ALA A 124 -9.78 -0.19 3.97
C ALA A 124 -11.16 0.47 3.85
N VAL A 125 -12.15 -0.28 3.39
CA VAL A 125 -13.55 0.21 3.31
C VAL A 125 -14.18 0.35 4.69
N LEU A 126 -14.08 -0.68 5.54
CA LEU A 126 -14.80 -0.74 6.81
C LEU A 126 -14.18 0.13 7.91
N ASN A 127 -12.86 0.34 7.90
CA ASN A 127 -12.15 1.00 8.99
C ASN A 127 -11.40 2.28 8.59
N MET A 128 -11.24 2.54 7.28
CA MET A 128 -10.46 3.69 6.80
C MET A 128 -11.28 4.63 5.92
N ASN A 129 -12.61 4.43 5.85
CA ASN A 129 -13.57 5.26 5.11
C ASN A 129 -13.26 5.39 3.61
N MET A 130 -12.66 4.38 3.01
CA MET A 130 -12.51 4.30 1.56
C MET A 130 -13.80 3.78 0.91
N SER A 131 -14.14 4.25 -0.28
CA SER A 131 -15.12 3.58 -1.12
C SER A 131 -14.60 2.24 -1.65
N CYS A 132 -15.47 1.39 -2.17
CA CYS A 132 -15.05 0.12 -2.78
C CYS A 132 -14.12 0.35 -3.98
N ASP A 133 -14.39 1.39 -4.78
CA ASP A 133 -13.60 1.72 -5.96
C ASP A 133 -12.21 2.22 -5.58
N GLU A 134 -12.12 3.13 -4.60
CA GLU A 134 -10.84 3.63 -4.08
C GLU A 134 -9.99 2.51 -3.50
N ALA A 135 -10.58 1.60 -2.72
CA ALA A 135 -9.87 0.48 -2.12
C ALA A 135 -9.38 -0.52 -3.19
N LEU A 136 -10.20 -0.83 -4.19
CA LEU A 136 -9.80 -1.69 -5.30
C LEU A 136 -8.69 -1.04 -6.14
N TRP A 137 -8.83 0.24 -6.48
CA TRP A 137 -7.83 1.00 -7.21
C TRP A 137 -6.49 1.04 -6.46
N SER A 138 -6.53 1.30 -5.16
CA SER A 138 -5.33 1.36 -4.31
C SER A 138 -4.65 -0.01 -4.17
N ALA A 139 -5.41 -1.11 -4.20
CA ALA A 139 -4.86 -2.47 -4.17
C ALA A 139 -4.32 -2.95 -5.53
N THR A 140 -4.60 -2.24 -6.61
CA THR A 140 -4.20 -2.59 -7.99
C THR A 140 -3.33 -1.50 -8.61
N ALA A 141 -3.91 -0.48 -9.21
CA ALA A 141 -3.17 0.62 -9.85
C ALA A 141 -2.33 1.42 -8.85
N GLY A 142 -2.84 1.66 -7.64
CA GLY A 142 -2.06 2.29 -6.55
C GLY A 142 -0.83 1.46 -6.17
N GLY A 143 -0.99 0.13 -6.08
CA GLY A 143 0.13 -0.80 -5.87
C GLY A 143 1.15 -0.73 -7.00
N ALA A 144 0.70 -0.65 -8.26
CA ALA A 144 1.58 -0.48 -9.43
C ALA A 144 2.35 0.85 -9.36
N ALA A 145 1.67 1.94 -8.99
CA ALA A 145 2.31 3.25 -8.78
C ALA A 145 3.40 3.19 -7.71
N ALA A 146 3.10 2.56 -6.55
CA ALA A 146 4.09 2.34 -5.49
C ALA A 146 5.28 1.50 -5.98
N LEU A 147 5.10 0.59 -6.92
CA LEU A 147 6.16 -0.19 -7.55
C LEU A 147 6.86 0.54 -8.70
N ARG A 148 6.41 1.76 -9.05
CA ARG A 148 6.89 2.51 -10.24
C ARG A 148 6.77 1.70 -11.52
N ARG A 149 5.67 0.94 -11.67
CA ARG A 149 5.35 0.14 -12.85
C ARG A 149 4.09 0.68 -13.54
N THR A 150 4.12 0.69 -14.87
CA THR A 150 3.03 1.16 -15.72
C THR A 150 2.40 0.04 -16.54
N ASP A 151 2.96 -1.15 -16.48
CA ASP A 151 2.58 -2.33 -17.25
C ASP A 151 1.70 -3.32 -16.49
N ILE A 152 1.39 -3.03 -15.20
CA ILE A 152 0.55 -3.84 -14.31
C ILE A 152 -0.50 -2.96 -13.59
N GLY A 153 -1.39 -3.60 -12.83
CA GLY A 153 -2.37 -2.93 -11.99
C GLY A 153 -3.64 -2.48 -12.71
N SER A 154 -3.75 -2.73 -14.00
CA SER A 154 -4.95 -2.46 -14.81
C SER A 154 -5.03 -3.40 -16.02
N LEU A 155 -6.20 -3.47 -16.67
CA LEU A 155 -6.47 -4.34 -17.82
C LEU A 155 -6.51 -3.55 -19.13
N HIS A 156 -5.64 -2.53 -19.29
CA HIS A 156 -5.56 -1.80 -20.54
C HIS A 156 -4.79 -2.60 -21.62
N ILE A 157 -5.01 -2.26 -22.89
CA ILE A 157 -4.29 -2.88 -24.01
C ILE A 157 -2.79 -2.58 -23.89
N GLY A 158 -1.96 -3.62 -23.90
CA GLY A 158 -0.52 -3.53 -23.70
C GLY A 158 -0.05 -3.75 -22.26
N ALA A 159 -0.96 -3.83 -21.28
CA ALA A 159 -0.60 -4.25 -19.92
C ALA A 159 -0.30 -5.76 -19.89
N GLN A 160 0.49 -6.15 -18.88
CA GLN A 160 0.69 -7.55 -18.55
C GLN A 160 -0.65 -8.20 -18.18
N ALA A 161 -0.93 -9.37 -18.72
CA ALA A 161 -2.19 -10.08 -18.48
C ALA A 161 -2.20 -10.73 -17.08
N ASP A 162 -2.30 -9.87 -16.05
CA ASP A 162 -2.40 -10.24 -14.64
C ASP A 162 -3.79 -9.89 -14.12
N PHE A 163 -4.57 -10.90 -13.73
CA PHE A 163 -5.91 -10.68 -13.16
C PHE A 163 -6.34 -11.80 -12.25
N ALA A 164 -7.29 -11.49 -11.37
CA ALA A 164 -7.98 -12.45 -10.53
C ALA A 164 -9.43 -12.58 -10.98
N LEU A 165 -9.92 -13.80 -11.12
CA LEU A 165 -11.33 -14.09 -11.28
C LEU A 165 -11.99 -14.23 -9.91
N LEU A 166 -13.12 -13.57 -9.73
CA LEU A 166 -13.88 -13.63 -8.50
C LEU A 166 -15.09 -14.58 -8.65
N ASN A 167 -15.31 -15.42 -7.66
CA ASN A 167 -16.56 -16.17 -7.49
C ASN A 167 -17.64 -15.24 -6.93
N SER A 168 -17.97 -14.21 -7.69
CA SER A 168 -18.94 -13.18 -7.32
C SER A 168 -19.36 -12.38 -8.54
N SER A 169 -20.61 -11.91 -8.56
CA SER A 169 -21.15 -11.06 -9.62
C SER A 169 -20.65 -9.61 -9.57
N SER A 170 -19.96 -9.21 -8.50
CA SER A 170 -19.46 -7.85 -8.31
C SER A 170 -18.21 -7.83 -7.43
N TYR A 171 -17.26 -6.96 -7.74
CA TYR A 171 -16.07 -6.70 -6.90
C TYR A 171 -16.42 -6.06 -5.54
N VAL A 172 -17.59 -5.46 -5.41
CA VAL A 172 -18.09 -4.92 -4.12
C VAL A 172 -18.09 -5.99 -3.02
N HIS A 173 -18.25 -7.26 -3.38
CA HIS A 173 -18.15 -8.38 -2.43
C HIS A 173 -16.80 -8.47 -1.73
N LEU A 174 -15.71 -7.99 -2.33
CA LEU A 174 -14.38 -7.90 -1.69
C LEU A 174 -14.41 -6.99 -0.45
N ALA A 175 -15.24 -5.94 -0.48
CA ALA A 175 -15.34 -4.98 0.61
C ALA A 175 -16.17 -5.51 1.79
N TYR A 176 -17.35 -6.09 1.55
CA TYR A 176 -18.30 -6.38 2.63
C TYR A 176 -18.39 -7.84 3.06
N ARG A 177 -17.58 -8.74 2.44
CA ARG A 177 -17.49 -10.16 2.83
C ARG A 177 -16.09 -10.51 3.33
N PRO A 178 -15.63 -9.91 4.46
CA PRO A 178 -14.28 -10.14 4.99
C PRO A 178 -14.07 -11.61 5.32
N GLY A 179 -12.89 -12.14 4.97
CA GLY A 179 -12.50 -13.51 5.28
C GLY A 179 -13.13 -14.61 4.41
N VAL A 180 -14.05 -14.26 3.50
CA VAL A 180 -14.62 -15.24 2.56
C VAL A 180 -13.69 -15.42 1.36
N LYS A 181 -13.45 -16.68 0.95
CA LYS A 181 -12.68 -16.96 -0.28
C LYS A 181 -13.50 -16.54 -1.50
N LEU A 182 -13.14 -15.41 -2.09
CA LEU A 182 -13.80 -14.85 -3.27
C LEU A 182 -12.95 -14.98 -4.55
N VAL A 183 -11.63 -15.14 -4.43
CA VAL A 183 -10.76 -15.37 -5.58
C VAL A 183 -10.84 -16.84 -5.98
N ASP A 184 -11.30 -17.09 -7.20
CA ASP A 184 -11.49 -18.43 -7.77
C ASP A 184 -10.30 -18.86 -8.61
N ALA A 185 -9.77 -17.96 -9.43
CA ALA A 185 -8.57 -18.20 -10.21
C ALA A 185 -7.67 -16.95 -10.27
N VAL A 186 -6.38 -17.17 -10.45
CA VAL A 186 -5.38 -16.12 -10.66
C VAL A 186 -4.63 -16.39 -11.95
N VAL A 187 -4.60 -15.40 -12.82
CA VAL A 187 -3.80 -15.40 -14.04
C VAL A 187 -2.64 -14.43 -13.85
N ARG A 188 -1.44 -14.86 -14.21
CA ARG A 188 -0.21 -14.06 -14.20
C ARG A 188 0.48 -14.22 -15.56
N ASN A 189 0.74 -13.10 -16.21
CA ASN A 189 1.37 -13.07 -17.55
C ASN A 189 0.63 -13.96 -18.58
N GLY A 190 -0.71 -13.98 -18.49
CA GLY A 190 -1.55 -14.80 -19.38
C GLY A 190 -1.69 -16.27 -19.01
N GLU A 191 -1.01 -16.75 -17.96
CA GLU A 191 -1.06 -18.13 -17.50
C GLU A 191 -1.84 -18.27 -16.19
N CYS A 192 -2.74 -19.25 -16.12
CA CYS A 192 -3.45 -19.56 -14.87
C CYS A 192 -2.48 -20.21 -13.88
N VAL A 193 -2.16 -19.49 -12.80
CA VAL A 193 -1.18 -19.92 -11.78
C VAL A 193 -1.82 -20.42 -10.50
N ALA A 194 -3.13 -20.20 -10.31
CA ALA A 194 -3.90 -20.75 -9.20
C ALA A 194 -5.39 -20.84 -9.58
N GLY A 195 -6.09 -21.83 -9.02
CA GLY A 195 -7.48 -22.13 -9.36
C GLY A 195 -7.63 -22.77 -10.72
N ALA A 196 -8.80 -22.59 -11.36
CA ALA A 196 -9.08 -23.07 -12.71
C ALA A 196 -9.87 -22.01 -13.48
N LEU A 197 -9.55 -21.85 -14.78
CA LEU A 197 -10.39 -21.14 -15.73
C LEU A 197 -11.42 -22.14 -16.27
N ALA A 198 -12.72 -21.84 -16.08
CA ALA A 198 -13.82 -22.67 -16.59
C ALA A 198 -13.96 -22.51 -18.10
#